data_656fd3c7d3aafe0f42431b5f0360dad1
#
_entry.id   656fd3c7d3aafe0f42431b5f0360dad1
#
_cell.length_a   1.000
_cell.length_b   1.000
_cell.length_c   1.000
_cell.angle_alpha   90.00
_cell.angle_beta   90.00
_cell.angle_gamma   90.00
#
_symmetry.space_group_name_H-M   'P 1'
#
loop_
_entity.id
_entity.type
_entity.pdbx_description
1 polymer ?
#
loop_
_entity_poly.entity_id
_entity_poly.type
_entity_poly.pdbx_seq_one_letter_code
_entity_poly.pdbx_strand_id
1 'polypeptide(L)'
;MDSIIELARALGPYAICGEGNVSVKDDDCFWVKASGTSLDTLEKKDLVACKMSGVPFDSLGLKPSIETGFHAWFMREFDAIKFVAHTHPPRTMEVVCSEQIYSFAEHRLFPDQVVRNGAKSCVVPYAMPGKPLLEAIKKSVTEFIEKEEYFPKLILLQNHGIIVASTSHKECIASTLMCEKSAEIFIGAKILGQTRFLSKDEVREIDKCPSEERRRMMYR
;
A
#
# COMPACT_ATOMS: atom_id res chain seq x y z
N MET A 1 -11.94 -15.20 -1.95
CA MET A 1 -11.23 -15.60 -0.68
C MET A 1 -9.81 -16.12 -0.93
N ASP A 2 -9.55 -16.92 -1.97
CA ASP A 2 -8.20 -17.45 -2.21
C ASP A 2 -7.19 -16.35 -2.57
N SER A 3 -7.63 -15.31 -3.27
CA SER A 3 -6.81 -14.14 -3.63
C SER A 3 -6.29 -13.33 -2.44
N ILE A 4 -7.06 -13.21 -1.35
CA ILE A 4 -6.57 -12.52 -0.14
C ILE A 4 -5.54 -13.38 0.61
N ILE A 5 -5.70 -14.69 0.58
CA ILE A 5 -4.72 -15.63 1.16
C ILE A 5 -3.41 -15.60 0.35
N GLU A 6 -3.50 -15.57 -0.99
CA GLU A 6 -2.33 -15.40 -1.86
C GLU A 6 -1.62 -14.07 -1.56
N LEU A 7 -2.38 -12.96 -1.47
CA LEU A 7 -1.85 -11.64 -1.11
C LEU A 7 -1.12 -11.67 0.24
N ALA A 8 -1.77 -12.24 1.26
CA ALA A 8 -1.21 -12.30 2.60
C ALA A 8 0.11 -13.07 2.64
N ARG A 9 0.13 -14.26 2.05
CA ARG A 9 1.33 -15.13 2.02
C ARG A 9 2.48 -14.50 1.25
N ALA A 10 2.20 -13.85 0.11
CA ALA A 10 3.21 -13.15 -0.67
C ALA A 10 3.84 -11.98 0.09
N LEU A 11 3.07 -11.31 0.94
CA LEU A 11 3.50 -10.17 1.75
C LEU A 11 3.93 -10.55 3.18
N GLY A 12 3.79 -11.81 3.58
CA GLY A 12 4.17 -12.31 4.90
C GLY A 12 5.58 -11.91 5.35
N PRO A 13 6.62 -11.97 4.49
CA PRO A 13 7.97 -11.53 4.84
C PRO A 13 8.09 -10.05 5.24
N TYR A 14 7.10 -9.24 4.94
CA TYR A 14 7.05 -7.79 5.22
C TYR A 14 6.09 -7.42 6.36
N ALA A 15 5.71 -8.40 7.17
CA ALA A 15 4.77 -8.23 8.28
C ALA A 15 5.08 -9.26 9.38
N ILE A 16 6.10 -8.99 10.19
CA ILE A 16 6.57 -9.89 11.24
C ILE A 16 5.73 -9.76 12.51
N CYS A 17 5.69 -10.82 13.32
CA CYS A 17 5.01 -10.82 14.63
C CYS A 17 3.54 -10.40 14.60
N GLY A 18 2.82 -10.67 13.50
CA GLY A 18 1.40 -10.35 13.38
C GLY A 18 1.08 -8.90 12.99
N GLU A 19 2.09 -8.08 12.72
CA GLU A 19 1.89 -6.74 12.15
C GLU A 19 1.35 -6.79 10.72
N GLY A 20 1.01 -5.63 10.16
CA GLY A 20 0.43 -5.53 8.83
C GLY A 20 -0.96 -6.16 8.73
N ASN A 21 -1.65 -5.87 7.66
CA ASN A 21 -2.98 -6.41 7.40
C ASN A 21 -3.34 -6.31 5.92
N VAL A 22 -4.27 -7.18 5.51
CA VAL A 22 -4.80 -7.23 4.15
C VAL A 22 -6.32 -7.34 4.21
N SER A 23 -6.97 -6.82 3.18
CA SER A 23 -8.42 -6.94 3.02
C SER A 23 -8.85 -7.10 1.57
N VAL A 24 -10.05 -7.65 1.37
CA VAL A 24 -10.70 -7.79 0.07
C VAL A 24 -12.17 -7.38 0.16
N LYS A 25 -12.63 -6.58 -0.82
CA LYS A 25 -14.03 -6.20 -1.00
C LYS A 25 -14.83 -7.39 -1.52
N ASP A 26 -16.01 -7.60 -0.96
CA ASP A 26 -16.95 -8.68 -1.31
C ASP A 26 -18.36 -8.10 -1.31
N ASP A 27 -18.83 -7.66 -2.48
CA ASP A 27 -20.10 -6.94 -2.67
C ASP A 27 -20.27 -5.78 -1.67
N ASP A 28 -21.25 -5.90 -0.74
CA ASP A 28 -21.60 -4.88 0.25
C ASP A 28 -20.80 -4.97 1.56
N CYS A 29 -19.78 -5.81 1.60
CA CYS A 29 -18.93 -6.02 2.76
C CYS A 29 -17.46 -6.16 2.35
N PHE A 30 -16.59 -6.36 3.31
CA PHE A 30 -15.19 -6.73 3.04
C PHE A 30 -14.67 -7.67 4.13
N TRP A 31 -13.67 -8.45 3.76
CA TRP A 31 -12.95 -9.33 4.66
C TRP A 31 -11.58 -8.73 4.98
N VAL A 32 -11.22 -8.76 6.24
CA VAL A 32 -9.95 -8.22 6.73
C VAL A 32 -9.30 -9.20 7.70
N LYS A 33 -7.97 -9.21 7.74
CA LYS A 33 -7.18 -10.00 8.68
C LYS A 33 -7.59 -9.70 10.13
N ALA A 34 -7.79 -10.75 10.92
CA ALA A 34 -8.02 -10.62 12.35
C ALA A 34 -6.77 -10.08 13.09
N SER A 35 -6.99 -9.32 14.14
CA SER A 35 -5.94 -8.88 15.05
C SER A 35 -5.25 -10.08 15.71
N GLY A 36 -3.93 -10.04 15.79
CA GLY A 36 -3.13 -11.09 16.42
C GLY A 36 -2.83 -12.31 15.52
N THR A 37 -3.28 -12.32 14.25
CA THR A 37 -2.87 -13.35 13.28
C THR A 37 -1.72 -12.84 12.41
N SER A 38 -0.98 -13.75 11.76
CA SER A 38 0.17 -13.43 10.89
C SER A 38 -0.20 -13.55 9.42
N LEU A 39 0.42 -12.73 8.55
CA LEU A 39 0.16 -12.77 7.10
C LEU A 39 0.72 -14.05 6.45
N ASP A 40 1.89 -14.50 6.86
CA ASP A 40 2.57 -15.68 6.31
C ASP A 40 1.79 -16.99 6.51
N THR A 41 1.06 -17.09 7.62
CA THR A 41 0.27 -18.26 8.01
C THR A 41 -1.25 -18.05 7.92
N LEU A 42 -1.69 -16.94 7.28
CA LEU A 42 -3.10 -16.58 7.22
C LEU A 42 -3.94 -17.69 6.57
N GLU A 43 -5.03 -18.04 7.23
CA GLU A 43 -6.06 -18.94 6.74
C GLU A 43 -7.43 -18.23 6.66
N LYS A 44 -8.38 -18.82 5.95
CA LYS A 44 -9.75 -18.24 5.83
C LYS A 44 -10.44 -18.04 7.18
N LYS A 45 -10.17 -18.89 8.16
CA LYS A 45 -10.69 -18.77 9.54
C LYS A 45 -10.16 -17.55 10.29
N ASP A 46 -9.04 -16.96 9.84
CA ASP A 46 -8.41 -15.79 10.44
C ASP A 46 -8.91 -14.47 9.84
N LEU A 47 -9.93 -14.53 9.00
CA LEU A 47 -10.55 -13.37 8.38
C LEU A 47 -11.83 -12.97 9.10
N VAL A 48 -12.05 -11.67 9.25
CA VAL A 48 -13.25 -11.08 9.84
C VAL A 48 -14.04 -10.37 8.75
N ALA A 49 -15.31 -10.72 8.60
CA ALA A 49 -16.23 -10.00 7.74
C ALA A 49 -16.65 -8.69 8.40
N CYS A 50 -16.52 -7.58 7.68
CA CYS A 50 -16.88 -6.24 8.15
C CYS A 50 -17.85 -5.56 7.18
N LYS A 51 -18.80 -4.81 7.74
CA LYS A 51 -19.63 -3.87 6.96
C LYS A 51 -18.74 -2.79 6.37
N MET A 52 -19.17 -2.14 5.29
CA MET A 52 -18.43 -1.02 4.67
C MET A 52 -18.22 0.19 5.62
N SER A 53 -18.91 0.21 6.77
CA SER A 53 -18.62 1.14 7.88
C SER A 53 -17.38 0.79 8.71
N GLY A 54 -16.77 -0.39 8.49
CA GLY A 54 -15.66 -0.92 9.29
C GLY A 54 -16.10 -1.69 10.54
N VAL A 55 -17.42 -1.78 10.80
CA VAL A 55 -17.96 -2.55 11.93
C VAL A 55 -18.02 -4.02 11.55
N PRO A 56 -17.45 -4.95 12.35
CA PRO A 56 -17.55 -6.37 12.07
C PRO A 56 -19.00 -6.86 12.14
N PHE A 57 -19.31 -7.87 11.33
CA PHE A 57 -20.48 -8.73 11.61
C PHE A 57 -20.18 -9.57 12.85
N ASP A 58 -21.09 -10.46 13.23
CA ASP A 58 -20.82 -11.40 14.31
C ASP A 58 -19.58 -12.24 13.96
N SER A 59 -18.50 -12.06 14.73
CA SER A 59 -17.15 -12.52 14.36
C SER A 59 -16.68 -13.72 15.18
N LEU A 60 -17.59 -14.44 15.88
CA LEU A 60 -17.24 -15.61 16.69
C LEU A 60 -16.05 -15.36 17.66
N GLY A 61 -15.94 -14.15 18.19
CA GLY A 61 -14.86 -13.75 19.11
C GLY A 61 -13.59 -13.21 18.45
N LEU A 62 -13.45 -13.26 17.12
CA LEU A 62 -12.35 -12.61 16.41
C LEU A 62 -12.58 -11.09 16.37
N LYS A 63 -11.48 -10.34 16.53
CA LYS A 63 -11.49 -8.88 16.36
C LYS A 63 -10.77 -8.51 15.07
N PRO A 64 -11.32 -7.63 14.23
CA PRO A 64 -10.59 -7.12 13.07
C PRO A 64 -9.38 -6.30 13.52
N SER A 65 -8.45 -6.05 12.61
CA SER A 65 -7.34 -5.11 12.84
C SER A 65 -7.86 -3.77 13.37
N ILE A 66 -7.12 -3.13 14.27
CA ILE A 66 -7.42 -1.76 14.74
C ILE A 66 -7.39 -0.73 13.61
N GLU A 67 -6.81 -1.09 12.49
CA GLU A 67 -6.66 -0.27 11.29
C GLU A 67 -7.73 -0.53 10.21
N THR A 68 -8.72 -1.37 10.51
CA THR A 68 -9.85 -1.68 9.63
C THR A 68 -10.57 -0.43 9.09
N GLY A 69 -10.51 0.68 9.82
CA GLY A 69 -11.12 1.94 9.41
C GLY A 69 -10.63 2.48 8.07
N PHE A 70 -9.34 2.45 7.77
CA PHE A 70 -8.86 2.92 6.47
C PHE A 70 -9.13 1.93 5.33
N HIS A 71 -9.17 0.61 5.60
CA HIS A 71 -9.61 -0.37 4.62
C HIS A 71 -11.05 -0.10 4.16
N ALA A 72 -11.95 0.08 5.13
CA ALA A 72 -13.35 0.43 4.87
C ALA A 72 -13.45 1.75 4.09
N TRP A 73 -12.66 2.76 4.46
CA TRP A 73 -12.68 4.05 3.79
C TRP A 73 -12.24 3.94 2.32
N PHE A 74 -11.12 3.28 2.01
CA PHE A 74 -10.69 3.11 0.63
C PHE A 74 -11.72 2.41 -0.25
N MET A 75 -12.32 1.31 0.25
CA MET A 75 -13.30 0.52 -0.50
C MET A 75 -14.64 1.22 -0.67
N ARG A 76 -15.00 2.15 0.22
CA ARG A 76 -16.22 2.92 0.14
C ARG A 76 -16.09 4.15 -0.76
N GLU A 77 -14.98 4.89 -0.62
CA GLU A 77 -14.77 6.14 -1.36
C GLU A 77 -14.30 5.90 -2.81
N PHE A 78 -13.68 4.76 -3.08
CA PHE A 78 -13.10 4.46 -4.40
C PHE A 78 -13.62 3.11 -4.91
N ASP A 79 -14.67 3.12 -5.73
CA ASP A 79 -15.35 1.91 -6.22
C ASP A 79 -14.44 0.89 -6.90
N ALA A 80 -13.39 1.36 -7.56
CA ALA A 80 -12.42 0.51 -8.23
C ALA A 80 -11.54 -0.30 -7.24
N ILE A 81 -11.41 0.15 -5.99
CA ILE A 81 -10.55 -0.50 -5.00
C ILE A 81 -11.22 -1.76 -4.45
N LYS A 82 -10.57 -2.89 -4.65
CA LYS A 82 -11.00 -4.21 -4.18
C LYS A 82 -10.07 -4.81 -3.13
N PHE A 83 -8.79 -4.44 -3.15
CA PHE A 83 -7.77 -4.96 -2.23
C PHE A 83 -7.04 -3.81 -1.56
N VAL A 84 -6.77 -3.97 -0.28
CA VAL A 84 -5.89 -3.07 0.48
C VAL A 84 -4.87 -3.91 1.23
N ALA A 85 -3.60 -3.58 1.09
CA ALA A 85 -2.49 -4.19 1.82
C ALA A 85 -1.73 -3.11 2.59
N HIS A 86 -1.47 -3.38 3.85
CA HIS A 86 -0.61 -2.57 4.71
C HIS A 86 0.51 -3.46 5.26
N THR A 87 1.76 -3.03 5.08
CA THR A 87 2.96 -3.80 5.42
C THR A 87 4.09 -2.89 5.86
N HIS A 88 5.13 -3.50 6.46
CA HIS A 88 6.31 -2.82 7.00
C HIS A 88 7.61 -3.37 6.38
N PRO A 89 7.83 -3.26 5.05
CA PRO A 89 9.00 -3.83 4.41
C PRO A 89 10.29 -3.17 4.92
N PRO A 90 11.34 -3.93 5.32
CA PRO A 90 12.47 -3.41 6.08
C PRO A 90 13.21 -2.24 5.44
N ARG A 91 13.56 -2.31 4.15
CA ARG A 91 14.25 -1.21 3.46
C ARG A 91 13.35 0.01 3.29
N THR A 92 12.07 -0.23 3.06
CA THR A 92 11.09 0.84 3.01
C THR A 92 10.94 1.51 4.38
N MET A 93 10.98 0.73 5.47
CA MET A 93 10.98 1.26 6.84
C MET A 93 12.16 2.20 7.09
N GLU A 94 13.37 1.88 6.62
CA GLU A 94 14.52 2.77 6.71
C GLU A 94 14.25 4.13 6.06
N VAL A 95 13.56 4.14 4.90
CA VAL A 95 13.19 5.36 4.19
C VAL A 95 12.09 6.14 4.92
N VAL A 96 10.98 5.47 5.31
CA VAL A 96 9.85 6.17 5.95
C VAL A 96 10.15 6.65 7.37
N CYS A 97 11.19 6.10 8.02
CA CYS A 97 11.71 6.57 9.31
C CYS A 97 12.78 7.65 9.17
N SER A 98 13.03 8.17 7.97
CA SER A 98 14.03 9.20 7.71
C SER A 98 13.41 10.44 7.06
N GLU A 99 14.14 11.57 7.09
CA GLU A 99 13.75 12.79 6.35
C GLU A 99 13.74 12.60 4.82
N GLN A 100 14.34 11.51 4.35
CA GLN A 100 14.39 11.19 2.91
C GLN A 100 13.06 10.69 2.33
N ILE A 101 12.05 10.45 3.16
CA ILE A 101 10.72 9.99 2.73
C ILE A 101 10.12 10.90 1.63
N TYR A 102 10.24 12.22 1.76
CA TYR A 102 9.72 13.17 0.77
C TYR A 102 10.48 13.11 -0.55
N SER A 103 11.82 12.99 -0.49
CA SER A 103 12.65 12.81 -1.70
C SER A 103 12.31 11.51 -2.42
N PHE A 104 12.12 10.42 -1.69
CA PHE A 104 11.71 9.11 -2.22
C PHE A 104 10.30 9.14 -2.81
N ALA A 105 9.38 9.86 -2.18
CA ALA A 105 8.00 10.00 -2.65
C ALA A 105 7.88 10.81 -3.94
N GLU A 106 8.64 11.91 -4.07
CA GLU A 106 8.55 12.86 -5.18
C GLU A 106 9.30 12.40 -6.43
N HIS A 107 10.38 11.60 -6.29
CA HIS A 107 11.24 11.25 -7.40
C HIS A 107 11.20 9.75 -7.73
N ARG A 108 11.64 9.41 -8.95
CA ARG A 108 11.75 8.02 -9.42
C ARG A 108 13.16 7.74 -9.90
N LEU A 109 13.62 6.51 -9.63
CA LEU A 109 14.98 6.07 -9.91
C LEU A 109 15.11 5.33 -11.23
N PHE A 110 14.06 4.60 -11.62
CA PHE A 110 14.08 3.72 -12.79
C PHE A 110 12.67 3.44 -13.32
N PRO A 111 12.51 2.97 -14.56
CA PRO A 111 11.21 2.81 -15.21
C PRO A 111 10.22 1.92 -14.48
N ASP A 112 10.64 0.74 -13.98
CA ASP A 112 9.72 -0.18 -13.31
C ASP A 112 9.11 0.41 -12.03
N GLN A 113 9.83 1.31 -11.33
CA GLN A 113 9.27 2.05 -10.20
C GLN A 113 8.12 2.95 -10.63
N VAL A 114 8.23 3.65 -11.76
CA VAL A 114 7.14 4.46 -12.32
C VAL A 114 5.94 3.58 -12.65
N VAL A 115 6.17 2.46 -13.31
CA VAL A 115 5.10 1.54 -13.75
C VAL A 115 4.30 1.01 -12.56
N ARG A 116 4.96 0.59 -11.48
CA ARG A 116 4.33 -0.08 -10.34
C ARG A 116 3.87 0.89 -9.25
N ASN A 117 4.66 1.90 -8.93
CA ASN A 117 4.37 2.83 -7.84
C ASN A 117 3.85 4.19 -8.31
N GLY A 118 3.67 4.38 -9.64
CA GLY A 118 3.21 5.64 -10.22
C GLY A 118 4.29 6.71 -10.31
N ALA A 119 3.96 7.87 -10.85
CA ALA A 119 4.89 8.98 -11.03
C ALA A 119 5.37 9.58 -9.70
N LYS A 120 4.50 9.59 -8.68
CA LYS A 120 4.78 10.01 -7.30
C LYS A 120 4.07 9.10 -6.31
N SER A 121 4.47 9.17 -5.03
CA SER A 121 3.81 8.48 -3.92
C SER A 121 3.21 9.50 -2.96
N CYS A 122 2.08 9.16 -2.34
CA CYS A 122 1.49 9.97 -1.28
C CYS A 122 2.27 9.75 0.03
N VAL A 123 2.54 10.82 0.77
CA VAL A 123 3.13 10.75 2.11
C VAL A 123 2.09 11.14 3.14
N VAL A 124 1.92 10.30 4.15
CA VAL A 124 1.07 10.56 5.31
C VAL A 124 1.98 10.84 6.51
N PRO A 125 1.89 12.02 7.14
CA PRO A 125 2.63 12.31 8.37
C PRO A 125 2.29 11.30 9.47
N TYR A 126 3.23 11.08 10.39
CA TYR A 126 3.00 10.17 11.51
C TYR A 126 1.71 10.49 12.28
N ALA A 127 0.92 9.47 12.51
CA ALA A 127 -0.25 9.50 13.37
C ALA A 127 -0.37 8.17 14.12
N MET A 128 -0.93 8.20 15.32
CA MET A 128 -1.19 6.99 16.10
C MET A 128 -2.13 6.04 15.33
N PRO A 129 -1.84 4.72 15.32
CA PRO A 129 -2.72 3.72 14.70
C PRO A 129 -4.17 3.83 15.17
N GLY A 130 -5.11 3.45 14.29
CA GLY A 130 -6.54 3.57 14.53
C GLY A 130 -7.14 4.88 13.97
N LYS A 131 -8.02 5.52 14.71
CA LYS A 131 -8.78 6.70 14.21
C LYS A 131 -7.88 7.89 13.81
N PRO A 132 -6.83 8.27 14.57
CA PRO A 132 -5.95 9.36 14.15
C PRO A 132 -5.25 9.07 12.80
N LEU A 133 -4.77 7.85 12.60
CA LEU A 133 -4.15 7.44 11.34
C LEU A 133 -5.15 7.47 10.18
N LEU A 134 -6.38 6.99 10.39
CA LEU A 134 -7.43 7.07 9.39
C LEU A 134 -7.67 8.52 8.92
N GLU A 135 -7.77 9.47 9.84
CA GLU A 135 -8.01 10.88 9.47
C GLU A 135 -6.78 11.49 8.75
N ALA A 136 -5.57 11.14 9.17
CA ALA A 136 -4.35 11.57 8.47
C ALA A 136 -4.29 11.00 7.04
N ILE A 137 -4.62 9.71 6.85
CA ILE A 137 -4.69 9.08 5.52
C ILE A 137 -5.71 9.78 4.63
N LYS A 138 -6.94 9.99 5.13
CA LYS A 138 -8.00 10.69 4.39
C LYS A 138 -7.52 12.04 3.89
N LYS A 139 -6.97 12.85 4.79
CA LYS A 139 -6.47 14.18 4.47
C LYS A 139 -5.38 14.12 3.38
N SER A 140 -4.32 13.35 3.63
CA SER A 140 -3.16 13.30 2.73
C SER A 140 -3.50 12.72 1.35
N VAL A 141 -4.35 11.68 1.28
CA VAL A 141 -4.77 11.10 0.00
C VAL A 141 -5.67 12.05 -0.77
N THR A 142 -6.59 12.75 -0.11
CA THR A 142 -7.45 13.76 -0.76
C THR A 142 -6.59 14.90 -1.33
N GLU A 143 -5.70 15.48 -0.53
CA GLU A 143 -4.78 16.54 -0.97
C GLU A 143 -3.86 16.09 -2.12
N PHE A 144 -3.41 14.81 -2.08
CA PHE A 144 -2.62 14.23 -3.16
C PHE A 144 -3.42 14.15 -4.46
N ILE A 145 -4.67 13.65 -4.41
CA ILE A 145 -5.54 13.53 -5.59
C ILE A 145 -5.88 14.91 -6.16
N GLU A 146 -6.18 15.88 -5.32
CA GLU A 146 -6.46 17.27 -5.75
C GLU A 146 -5.25 17.89 -6.46
N LYS A 147 -4.03 17.60 -6.00
CA LYS A 147 -2.79 18.15 -6.55
C LYS A 147 -2.30 17.44 -7.80
N GLU A 148 -2.31 16.13 -7.79
CA GLU A 148 -1.67 15.30 -8.82
C GLU A 148 -2.67 14.74 -9.86
N GLU A 149 -3.99 14.89 -9.62
CA GLU A 149 -5.10 14.47 -10.49
C GLU A 149 -5.21 12.96 -10.74
N TYR A 150 -4.62 12.14 -9.86
CA TYR A 150 -4.75 10.66 -9.89
C TYR A 150 -4.68 10.04 -8.50
N PHE A 151 -5.19 8.80 -8.38
CA PHE A 151 -5.13 8.03 -7.14
C PHE A 151 -3.71 7.49 -6.88
N PRO A 152 -3.12 7.66 -5.67
CA PRO A 152 -1.77 7.20 -5.37
C PRO A 152 -1.69 5.67 -5.36
N LYS A 153 -0.83 5.09 -6.20
CA LYS A 153 -0.57 3.63 -6.21
C LYS A 153 0.21 3.15 -4.99
N LEU A 154 0.92 4.06 -4.34
CA LEU A 154 1.73 3.80 -3.15
C LEU A 154 1.53 4.95 -2.16
N ILE A 155 1.23 4.59 -0.92
CA ILE A 155 1.06 5.53 0.19
C ILE A 155 2.10 5.18 1.25
N LEU A 156 2.98 6.12 1.54
CA LEU A 156 4.04 6.01 2.53
C LEU A 156 3.54 6.61 3.86
N LEU A 157 3.57 5.82 4.91
CA LEU A 157 3.22 6.26 6.26
C LEU A 157 4.49 6.57 7.03
N GLN A 158 4.74 7.84 7.36
CA GLN A 158 5.93 8.25 8.10
C GLN A 158 6.04 7.48 9.43
N ASN A 159 7.22 6.92 9.71
CA ASN A 159 7.53 6.13 10.91
C ASN A 159 6.58 4.93 11.16
N HIS A 160 5.97 4.36 10.09
CA HIS A 160 5.00 3.30 10.30
C HIS A 160 5.09 2.18 9.24
N GLY A 161 4.97 2.49 7.95
CA GLY A 161 4.95 1.49 6.89
C GLY A 161 4.40 2.02 5.58
N ILE A 162 3.74 1.15 4.83
CA ILE A 162 3.10 1.52 3.56
C ILE A 162 1.69 0.98 3.44
N ILE A 163 0.90 1.63 2.57
CA ILE A 163 -0.39 1.12 2.11
C ILE A 163 -0.37 1.06 0.57
N VAL A 164 -0.88 -0.04 0.05
CA VAL A 164 -1.25 -0.20 -1.36
C VAL A 164 -2.73 -0.55 -1.44
N ALA A 165 -3.51 0.29 -2.09
CA ALA A 165 -4.93 0.05 -2.36
C ALA A 165 -5.12 -0.09 -3.88
N SER A 166 -5.73 -1.19 -4.33
CA SER A 166 -5.73 -1.55 -5.75
C SER A 166 -6.96 -2.36 -6.18
N THR A 167 -7.11 -2.52 -7.49
CA THR A 167 -8.16 -3.32 -8.11
C THR A 167 -7.88 -4.83 -8.01
N SER A 168 -6.62 -5.24 -7.82
CA SER A 168 -6.22 -6.65 -7.75
C SER A 168 -5.18 -6.93 -6.67
N HIS A 169 -5.20 -8.15 -6.14
CA HIS A 169 -4.19 -8.63 -5.19
C HIS A 169 -2.78 -8.68 -5.80
N LYS A 170 -2.66 -9.02 -7.08
CA LYS A 170 -1.39 -9.07 -7.79
C LYS A 170 -0.74 -7.69 -7.90
N GLU A 171 -1.53 -6.64 -8.12
CA GLU A 171 -1.04 -5.27 -8.14
C GLU A 171 -0.58 -4.83 -6.74
N CYS A 172 -1.30 -5.20 -5.68
CA CYS A 172 -0.85 -4.96 -4.32
C CYS A 172 0.52 -5.61 -4.04
N ILE A 173 0.70 -6.88 -4.43
CA ILE A 173 1.97 -7.60 -4.30
C ILE A 173 3.06 -6.88 -5.11
N ALA A 174 2.82 -6.63 -6.40
CA ALA A 174 3.82 -6.02 -7.29
C ALA A 174 4.25 -4.63 -6.83
N SER A 175 3.31 -3.79 -6.37
CA SER A 175 3.62 -2.44 -5.87
C SER A 175 4.42 -2.48 -4.57
N THR A 176 4.07 -3.38 -3.64
CA THR A 176 4.82 -3.55 -2.38
C THR A 176 6.25 -4.02 -2.63
N LEU A 177 6.44 -5.08 -3.45
CA LEU A 177 7.76 -5.60 -3.80
C LEU A 177 8.61 -4.55 -4.54
N MET A 178 7.98 -3.77 -5.43
CA MET A 178 8.68 -2.70 -6.14
C MET A 178 9.07 -1.57 -5.21
N CYS A 179 8.23 -1.22 -4.22
CA CYS A 179 8.58 -0.22 -3.22
C CYS A 179 9.82 -0.66 -2.42
N GLU A 180 9.85 -1.89 -1.94
CA GLU A 180 10.98 -2.44 -1.18
C GLU A 180 12.27 -2.44 -1.99
N LYS A 181 12.23 -2.95 -3.24
CA LYS A 181 13.37 -2.88 -4.19
C LYS A 181 13.83 -1.45 -4.42
N SER A 182 12.89 -0.52 -4.60
CA SER A 182 13.22 0.88 -4.83
C SER A 182 13.87 1.54 -3.63
N ALA A 183 13.41 1.20 -2.42
CA ALA A 183 13.99 1.69 -1.16
C ALA A 183 15.43 1.18 -0.99
N GLU A 184 15.69 -0.11 -1.26
CA GLU A 184 17.03 -0.68 -1.23
C GLU A 184 17.98 0.03 -2.21
N ILE A 185 17.54 0.24 -3.45
CA ILE A 185 18.33 0.95 -4.47
C ILE A 185 18.55 2.41 -4.06
N PHE A 186 17.52 3.09 -3.53
CA PHE A 186 17.61 4.48 -3.07
C PHE A 186 18.65 4.64 -1.97
N ILE A 187 18.62 3.77 -0.96
CA ILE A 187 19.59 3.76 0.15
C ILE A 187 21.00 3.52 -0.38
N GLY A 188 21.18 2.48 -1.22
CA GLY A 188 22.47 2.18 -1.82
C GLY A 188 23.01 3.32 -2.68
N ALA A 189 22.17 3.96 -3.50
CA ALA A 189 22.57 5.11 -4.32
C ALA A 189 22.99 6.31 -3.48
N LYS A 190 22.31 6.57 -2.35
CA LYS A 190 22.68 7.62 -1.39
C LYS A 190 24.05 7.35 -0.74
N ILE A 191 24.36 6.11 -0.42
CA ILE A 191 25.66 5.71 0.14
C ILE A 191 26.78 5.88 -0.90
N LEU A 192 26.52 5.56 -2.15
CA LEU A 192 27.49 5.68 -3.26
C LEU A 192 27.75 7.13 -3.69
N GLY A 193 26.95 8.09 -3.26
CA GLY A 193 27.11 9.52 -3.57
C GLY A 193 25.79 10.22 -3.90
N GLN A 194 25.80 11.05 -4.97
CA GLN A 194 24.59 11.75 -5.39
C GLN A 194 23.64 10.82 -6.14
N THR A 195 22.41 10.69 -5.65
CA THR A 195 21.35 9.93 -6.31
C THR A 195 20.97 10.60 -7.62
N ARG A 196 20.98 9.86 -8.73
CA ARG A 196 20.44 10.29 -10.02
C ARG A 196 18.99 9.85 -10.14
N PHE A 197 18.09 10.80 -10.24
CA PHE A 197 16.68 10.57 -10.47
C PHE A 197 16.35 10.73 -11.96
N LEU A 198 15.28 10.08 -12.38
CA LEU A 198 14.64 10.39 -13.66
C LEU A 198 14.11 11.83 -13.62
N SER A 199 14.21 12.54 -14.74
CA SER A 199 13.58 13.84 -14.93
C SER A 199 12.05 13.70 -14.97
N LYS A 200 11.33 14.80 -14.76
CA LYS A 200 9.86 14.80 -14.84
C LYS A 200 9.35 14.38 -16.22
N ASP A 201 10.08 14.72 -17.28
CA ASP A 201 9.71 14.37 -18.65
C ASP A 201 9.91 12.88 -18.91
N GLU A 202 11.04 12.29 -18.49
CA GLU A 202 11.29 10.84 -18.56
C GLU A 202 10.22 10.05 -17.78
N VAL A 203 9.85 10.50 -16.57
CA VAL A 203 8.77 9.87 -15.78
C VAL A 203 7.45 9.93 -16.55
N ARG A 204 7.13 11.07 -17.15
CA ARG A 204 5.89 11.26 -17.93
C ARG A 204 5.86 10.38 -19.19
N GLU A 205 6.97 10.25 -19.89
CA GLU A 205 7.11 9.39 -21.07
C GLU A 205 6.89 7.92 -20.70
N ILE A 206 7.51 7.44 -19.61
CA ILE A 206 7.30 6.08 -19.09
C ILE A 206 5.85 5.85 -18.69
N ASP A 207 5.25 6.79 -17.98
CA ASP A 207 3.87 6.65 -17.49
C ASP A 207 2.85 6.57 -18.61
N LYS A 208 3.08 7.25 -19.74
CA LYS A 208 2.24 7.25 -20.94
C LYS A 208 2.61 6.20 -21.98
N CYS A 209 3.69 5.43 -21.77
CA CYS A 209 4.18 4.48 -22.76
C CYS A 209 3.20 3.31 -22.95
N PRO A 210 2.70 3.03 -24.19
CA PRO A 210 1.73 1.96 -24.44
C PRO A 210 2.23 0.55 -24.11
N SER A 211 3.54 0.29 -24.21
CA SER A 211 4.12 -0.99 -23.82
C SER A 211 4.08 -1.18 -22.31
N GLU A 212 4.27 -0.11 -21.53
CA GLU A 212 4.20 -0.13 -20.08
C GLU A 212 2.75 -0.25 -19.59
N GLU A 213 1.77 0.32 -20.30
CA GLU A 213 0.36 0.11 -20.00
C GLU A 213 -0.04 -1.37 -20.16
N ARG A 214 0.45 -2.06 -21.20
CA ARG A 214 0.26 -3.51 -21.34
C ARG A 214 0.86 -4.29 -20.16
N ARG A 215 2.04 -3.91 -19.68
CA ARG A 215 2.67 -4.53 -18.49
C ARG A 215 1.86 -4.27 -17.20
N ARG A 216 1.24 -3.10 -17.07
CA ARG A 216 0.31 -2.82 -15.95
C ARG A 216 -0.90 -3.75 -16.00
N MET A 217 -1.49 -3.96 -17.18
CA MET A 217 -2.67 -4.82 -17.35
C MET A 217 -2.43 -6.29 -16.97
N MET A 218 -1.20 -6.79 -17.04
CA MET A 218 -0.87 -8.17 -16.63
C MET A 218 -1.06 -8.44 -15.12
N TYR A 219 -1.21 -7.40 -14.31
CA TYR A 219 -1.38 -7.49 -12.86
C TYR A 219 -2.75 -6.96 -12.36
N ARG A 220 -3.62 -6.53 -13.28
CA ARG A 220 -5.00 -6.12 -12.99
C ARG A 220 -5.97 -7.28 -12.84
#